data_e665064c1347e179ebc72c671a756dc3
#
_entry.id   e665064c1347e179ebc72c671a756dc3
#
_cell.length_a   1.000
_cell.length_b   1.000
_cell.length_c   1.000
_cell.angle_alpha   90.00
_cell.angle_beta   90.00
_cell.angle_gamma   90.00
#
_symmetry.space_group_name_H-M   'P 1'
#
loop_
_entity.id
_entity.type
_entity.pdbx_description
1 polymer ?
#
loop_
_entity_poly.entity_id
_entity_poly.type
_entity_poly.pdbx_seq_one_letter_code
_entity_poly.pdbx_strand_id
1 'polypeptide(L)' 'MTPRFDLIGFATTDMARTLDFYRRLGLDIPAGAETEPHVEVTLPGGLRLAWDDVTMVRSFDPD' A
#
# COMPACT_ATOMS: atom_id res chain seq x y z
N MET A 1 5.48 24.71 13.74
CA MET A 1 5.90 23.52 12.99
C MET A 1 4.79 23.06 12.06
N THR A 2 5.13 22.84 10.82
CA THR A 2 4.15 22.42 9.84
C THR A 2 4.08 20.90 9.82
N PRO A 3 2.89 20.29 9.94
CA PRO A 3 2.77 18.85 9.81
C PRO A 3 3.22 18.41 8.42
N ARG A 4 3.87 17.27 8.38
CA ARG A 4 4.33 16.72 7.12
C ARG A 4 3.67 15.36 6.93
N PHE A 5 3.00 15.23 5.82
CA PHE A 5 2.36 13.97 5.44
C PHE A 5 3.16 13.34 4.32
N ASP A 6 4.22 12.67 4.70
CA ASP A 6 5.08 12.01 3.72
C ASP A 6 4.75 10.52 3.56
N LEU A 7 3.68 10.06 4.20
CA LEU A 7 3.21 8.70 4.09
C LEU A 7 1.69 8.69 4.13
N ILE A 8 1.06 8.10 3.12
CA ILE A 8 -0.39 7.91 3.09
C ILE A 8 -0.64 6.41 3.08
N GLY A 9 -1.42 5.93 4.05
CA GLY A 9 -1.71 4.51 4.18
C GLY A 9 -3.11 4.17 3.72
N PHE A 10 -3.26 3.02 3.07
CA PHE A 10 -4.54 2.50 2.62
C PHE A 10 -4.71 1.08 3.14
N ALA A 11 -5.95 0.73 3.47
CA ALA A 11 -6.30 -0.64 3.81
C ALA A 11 -7.02 -1.27 2.63
N THR A 12 -6.71 -2.53 2.34
CA THR A 12 -7.36 -3.22 1.23
C THR A 12 -7.67 -4.66 1.60
N THR A 13 -8.77 -5.17 1.06
CA THR A 13 -9.12 -6.58 1.19
C THR A 13 -8.67 -7.38 -0.03
N ASP A 14 -8.12 -6.72 -1.04
CA ASP A 14 -7.68 -7.39 -2.27
C ASP A 14 -6.44 -6.65 -2.79
N MET A 15 -5.28 -7.07 -2.29
CA MET A 15 -4.02 -6.40 -2.61
C MET A 15 -3.73 -6.46 -4.11
N ALA A 16 -3.95 -7.61 -4.74
CA ALA A 16 -3.62 -7.76 -6.16
C ALA A 16 -4.41 -6.79 -7.02
N ARG A 17 -5.70 -6.66 -6.75
CA ARG A 17 -6.56 -5.78 -7.51
C ARG A 17 -6.22 -4.32 -7.24
N THR A 18 -5.94 -3.99 -5.99
CA THR A 18 -5.57 -2.64 -5.59
C THR A 18 -4.29 -2.19 -6.27
N LEU A 19 -3.25 -3.02 -6.22
CA LEU A 19 -1.97 -2.67 -6.84
C LEU A 19 -2.07 -2.59 -8.35
N ASP A 20 -2.90 -3.45 -8.96
CA ASP A 20 -3.11 -3.39 -10.41
C ASP A 20 -3.72 -2.04 -10.80
N PHE A 21 -4.67 -1.56 -10.02
CA PHE A 21 -5.28 -0.26 -10.27
C PHE A 21 -4.23 0.85 -10.24
N TYR A 22 -3.37 0.85 -9.22
CA TYR A 22 -2.35 1.89 -9.10
C TYR A 22 -1.26 1.76 -10.16
N ARG A 23 -0.94 0.54 -10.59
CA ARG A 23 -0.01 0.36 -11.70
C ARG A 23 -0.57 0.98 -12.98
N ARG A 24 -1.86 0.88 -13.20
CA ARG A 24 -2.53 1.48 -14.37
C ARG A 24 -2.49 3.00 -14.31
N LEU A 25 -2.40 3.56 -13.11
CA LEU A 25 -2.23 5.01 -12.96
C LEU A 25 -0.79 5.45 -13.18
N GLY A 26 0.12 4.52 -13.35
CA GLY A 26 1.52 4.85 -13.64
C GLY A 26 2.47 4.69 -12.47
N LEU A 27 2.01 4.14 -11.36
CA LEU A 27 2.91 3.89 -10.22
C LEU A 27 3.80 2.69 -10.51
N ASP A 28 5.06 2.82 -10.12
CA ASP A 28 6.04 1.77 -10.32
C ASP A 28 6.05 0.84 -9.11
N ILE A 29 5.14 -0.14 -9.14
CA ILE A 29 4.98 -1.11 -8.06
C ILE A 29 5.65 -2.40 -8.47
N PRO A 30 6.58 -2.94 -7.65
CA PRO A 30 7.31 -4.14 -8.02
C PRO A 30 6.40 -5.34 -8.28
N ALA A 31 6.80 -6.18 -9.23
CA ALA A 31 6.10 -7.42 -9.47
C ALA A 31 6.21 -8.32 -8.24
N GLY A 32 5.13 -9.00 -7.90
CA GLY A 32 5.12 -9.86 -6.73
C GLY A 32 4.73 -9.16 -5.45
N ALA A 33 4.60 -7.83 -5.45
CA ALA A 33 4.21 -7.09 -4.26
C ALA A 33 2.84 -7.51 -3.74
N GLU A 34 1.99 -8.02 -4.62
CA GLU A 34 0.64 -8.43 -4.24
C GLU A 34 0.61 -9.60 -3.26
N THR A 35 1.73 -10.30 -3.08
CA THR A 35 1.81 -11.40 -2.11
C THR A 35 2.25 -10.91 -0.73
N GLU A 36 2.57 -9.64 -0.61
CA GLU A 36 3.03 -9.08 0.66
C GLU A 36 1.86 -8.52 1.44
N PRO A 37 1.88 -8.62 2.78
CA PRO A 37 0.81 -8.04 3.60
C PRO A 37 0.90 -6.53 3.70
N HIS A 38 2.05 -5.96 3.39
CA HIS A 38 2.29 -4.52 3.45
C HIS A 38 3.18 -4.11 2.27
N VAL A 39 2.74 -3.11 1.53
CA VAL A 39 3.47 -2.62 0.37
C VAL A 39 3.66 -1.12 0.49
N GLU A 40 4.88 -0.63 0.24
CA GLU A 40 5.17 0.80 0.21
C GLU A 40 5.83 1.16 -1.10
N VAL A 41 5.45 2.32 -1.64
CA VAL A 41 6.05 2.87 -2.84
C VAL A 41 6.35 4.34 -2.59
N THR A 42 7.56 4.77 -2.94
CA THR A 42 7.94 6.17 -2.81
C THR A 42 7.78 6.87 -4.16
N LEU A 43 7.02 7.94 -4.16
CA LEU A 43 6.78 8.72 -5.37
C LEU A 43 7.90 9.74 -5.55
N PRO A 44 8.11 10.25 -6.79
CA PRO A 44 9.00 11.38 -7.00
C PRO A 44 8.56 12.54 -6.11
N GLY A 45 9.50 13.13 -5.42
CA GLY A 45 9.18 14.19 -4.48
C GLY A 45 9.14 13.73 -3.03
N GLY A 46 9.22 12.42 -2.78
CA GLY A 46 9.36 11.89 -1.43
C GLY A 46 8.09 11.44 -0.76
N LEU A 47 6.93 11.65 -1.38
CA LEU A 47 5.68 11.12 -0.81
C LEU A 47 5.67 9.61 -0.93
N ARG A 48 5.30 8.93 0.14
CA ARG A 48 5.19 7.47 0.15
C ARG A 48 3.74 7.06 0.24
N LEU A 49 3.40 6.01 -0.49
CA LEU A 49 2.09 5.38 -0.40
C LEU A 49 2.28 3.98 0.14
N ALA A 50 1.38 3.57 1.02
CA ALA A 50 1.46 2.25 1.64
C ALA A 50 0.08 1.59 1.59
N TRP A 51 0.06 0.29 1.39
CA TRP A 51 -1.16 -0.50 1.39
C TRP A 51 -0.99 -1.66 2.35
N ASP A 52 -2.00 -1.88 3.20
CA ASP A 52 -2.02 -2.99 4.14
C ASP A 52 -3.18 -3.92 3.79
N ASP A 53 -2.90 -5.21 3.76
CA ASP A 53 -3.92 -6.21 3.54
C ASP A 53 -4.65 -6.46 4.86
N VAL A 54 -5.88 -5.97 4.95
CA VAL A 54 -6.63 -6.07 6.20
C VAL A 54 -7.09 -7.49 6.51
N THR A 55 -7.17 -8.34 5.49
CA THR A 55 -7.50 -9.75 5.76
C THR A 55 -6.35 -10.44 6.48
N MET A 56 -5.12 -10.08 6.13
CA MET A 56 -3.94 -10.60 6.82
C MET A 56 -3.87 -10.08 8.24
N VAL A 57 -4.13 -8.79 8.43
CA VAL A 57 -4.12 -8.19 9.75
C VAL A 57 -5.16 -8.84 10.65
N ARG A 58 -6.33 -9.13 10.12
CA ARG A 58 -7.40 -9.75 10.88
C ARG A 58 -7.05 -11.15 11.37
N SER A 59 -6.24 -11.87 10.62
CA SER A 59 -5.85 -13.20 11.04
C SER A 59 -4.87 -13.16 12.22
N PHE A 60 -4.19 -12.05 12.43
CA PHE A 60 -3.32 -11.87 13.58
C PHE A 60 -4.06 -11.29 14.78
N ASP A 61 -5.19 -10.69 14.56
CA ASP A 61 -5.99 -10.07 15.62
C ASP A 61 -7.39 -10.67 15.56
N PRO A 62 -7.58 -11.84 16.14
CA PRO A 62 -8.82 -12.60 15.99
C PRO A 62 -10.02 -11.97 16.69
N ASP A 63 -9.81 -10.97 17.45
CA ASP A 63 -10.91 -10.36 18.11
C ASP A 63 -11.69 -9.46 17.15
#